data_1051f8bdaecdcb4ce286b0430bf19cd4
#
_entry.id   1051f8bdaecdcb4ce286b0430bf19cd4
#
_cell.length_a   1.000
_cell.length_b   1.000
_cell.length_c   1.000
_cell.angle_alpha   90.00
_cell.angle_beta   90.00
_cell.angle_gamma   90.00
#
_symmetry.space_group_name_H-M   'P 1'
#
loop_
_entity.id
_entity.type
_entity.pdbx_description
1 polymer ?
#
loop_
_entity_poly.entity_id
_entity_poly.type
_entity_poly.pdbx_seq_one_letter_code
_entity_poly.pdbx_strand_id
1 'polypeptide(L)'
;MTMAASLFLTGCGGSDYTTMSGNGSDNNSGSSNGSGKRVVNVCSWGEYIDEDLIYKFEDETGIKVNYQTAESNEALYSLLKTGAGDYDVIVPSDYMIARLIDEGMLADLNYDNIPNYEKIGEQYKSLSFDPENKYTVPYTWGTLGIIYNSTMVDGDIDSWDAMFDEK
;
A
#
# COMPACT_ATOMS: atom_id res chain seq x y z
N MET A 1 -36.23 -41.12 -8.50
CA MET A 1 -36.31 -41.78 -7.18
C MET A 1 -35.85 -40.75 -6.15
N THR A 2 -36.81 -40.28 -5.45
CA THR A 2 -36.86 -39.27 -4.38
C THR A 2 -35.98 -39.60 -3.17
N MET A 3 -35.35 -38.59 -2.56
CA MET A 3 -35.48 -38.36 -1.13
C MET A 3 -34.88 -37.00 -0.72
N ALA A 4 -35.77 -36.13 -0.28
CA ALA A 4 -35.49 -34.90 0.46
C ALA A 4 -35.30 -35.24 1.95
N ALA A 5 -34.42 -34.53 2.62
CA ALA A 5 -34.40 -34.48 4.07
C ALA A 5 -34.11 -33.07 4.54
N SER A 6 -35.16 -32.39 4.97
CA SER A 6 -35.15 -31.11 5.67
C SER A 6 -34.93 -31.40 7.18
N LEU A 7 -34.01 -30.69 7.82
CA LEU A 7 -33.93 -30.62 9.26
C LEU A 7 -34.00 -29.17 9.73
N PHE A 8 -35.20 -28.82 10.26
CA PHE A 8 -35.41 -27.61 11.05
C PHE A 8 -34.97 -27.85 12.49
N LEU A 9 -34.18 -26.96 13.04
CA LEU A 9 -34.06 -26.82 14.48
C LEU A 9 -34.41 -25.38 14.88
N THR A 10 -35.60 -25.27 15.45
CA THR A 10 -36.09 -24.15 16.23
C THR A 10 -35.51 -24.23 17.64
N GLY A 11 -34.97 -23.12 18.13
CA GLY A 11 -34.58 -22.93 19.54
C GLY A 11 -35.02 -21.54 20.00
N CYS A 12 -36.13 -21.52 20.75
CA CYS A 12 -36.70 -20.38 21.45
C CYS A 12 -35.98 -20.13 22.78
N GLY A 13 -35.94 -18.86 23.17
CA GLY A 13 -35.72 -18.37 24.53
C GLY A 13 -35.17 -16.95 24.46
N GLY A 14 -35.80 -15.87 24.78
CA GLY A 14 -36.82 -15.50 25.74
C GLY A 14 -36.28 -14.42 26.64
N SER A 15 -36.89 -13.18 26.56
CA SER A 15 -37.02 -12.14 27.61
C SER A 15 -35.75 -11.40 28.04
N ASP A 16 -35.68 -10.08 28.15
CA ASP A 16 -36.58 -9.08 28.71
C ASP A 16 -36.24 -7.68 28.18
N TYR A 17 -37.26 -6.90 27.81
CA TYR A 17 -37.12 -5.46 27.61
C TYR A 17 -37.48 -4.74 28.89
N THR A 18 -36.67 -3.77 29.28
CA THR A 18 -37.12 -2.70 30.15
C THR A 18 -37.09 -1.38 29.40
N THR A 19 -38.26 -0.90 29.10
CA THR A 19 -38.58 0.45 28.65
C THR A 19 -38.28 1.42 29.79
N MET A 20 -37.40 2.41 29.57
CA MET A 20 -37.42 3.63 30.34
C MET A 20 -37.29 4.82 29.39
N SER A 21 -38.38 5.54 29.26
CA SER A 21 -38.46 6.88 28.69
C SER A 21 -37.75 7.87 29.59
N GLY A 22 -36.92 8.71 29.00
CA GLY A 22 -36.27 9.81 29.70
C GLY A 22 -35.76 10.84 28.71
N ASN A 23 -36.53 11.89 28.55
CA ASN A 23 -36.26 13.08 27.79
C ASN A 23 -35.09 13.86 28.43
N GLY A 24 -34.09 14.28 27.62
CA GLY A 24 -33.00 15.11 28.07
C GLY A 24 -32.15 15.56 26.89
N SER A 25 -32.50 16.69 26.30
CA SER A 25 -31.60 17.44 25.42
C SER A 25 -30.42 17.94 26.23
N ASP A 26 -29.22 17.50 25.88
CA ASP A 26 -28.01 18.25 26.17
C ASP A 26 -27.04 18.11 25.01
N ASN A 27 -26.92 19.19 24.24
CA ASN A 27 -25.83 19.45 23.34
C ASN A 27 -24.54 19.51 24.16
N ASN A 28 -23.76 18.47 24.14
CA ASN A 28 -22.36 18.55 24.53
C ASN A 28 -21.49 18.08 23.36
N SER A 29 -20.99 19.06 22.60
CA SER A 29 -19.87 18.88 21.67
C SER A 29 -18.63 18.51 22.47
N GLY A 30 -18.60 17.31 22.98
CA GLY A 30 -17.43 16.70 23.59
C GLY A 30 -16.51 16.24 22.49
N SER A 31 -15.46 17.01 22.22
CA SER A 31 -14.26 16.53 21.56
C SER A 31 -13.79 15.29 22.31
N SER A 32 -14.15 14.12 21.82
CA SER A 32 -13.61 12.86 22.31
C SER A 32 -12.14 12.80 21.87
N ASN A 33 -11.28 13.24 22.79
CA ASN A 33 -9.85 13.01 22.73
C ASN A 33 -9.61 11.49 22.90
N GLY A 34 -9.95 10.71 21.86
CA GLY A 34 -9.70 9.28 21.78
C GLY A 34 -8.20 9.11 21.62
N SER A 35 -7.54 8.74 22.72
CA SER A 35 -6.18 8.21 22.74
C SER A 35 -6.12 6.82 22.06
N GLY A 36 -6.65 6.71 20.86
CA GLY A 36 -6.42 5.59 19.97
C GLY A 36 -4.98 5.68 19.47
N LYS A 37 -4.21 4.60 19.62
CA LYS A 37 -2.89 4.52 19.01
C LYS A 37 -3.08 4.73 17.50
N ARG A 38 -2.40 5.74 16.95
CA ARG A 38 -2.37 5.94 15.50
C ARG A 38 -1.60 4.79 14.87
N VAL A 39 -2.08 4.29 13.75
CA VAL A 39 -1.48 3.20 12.99
C VAL A 39 -1.35 3.64 11.54
N VAL A 40 -0.28 3.26 10.87
CA VAL A 40 -0.10 3.40 9.44
C VAL A 40 0.18 2.03 8.83
N ASN A 41 -0.55 1.68 7.78
CA ASN A 41 -0.41 0.44 7.04
C ASN A 41 0.44 0.69 5.79
N VAL A 42 1.58 0.02 5.70
CA VAL A 42 2.55 0.20 4.61
C VAL A 42 2.73 -1.10 3.86
N CYS A 43 2.64 -1.07 2.52
CA CYS A 43 3.01 -2.20 1.68
C CYS A 43 4.18 -1.83 0.76
N SER A 44 5.24 -2.61 0.83
CA SER A 44 6.46 -2.42 0.06
C SER A 44 7.06 -3.76 -0.37
N TRP A 45 8.32 -3.78 -0.69
CA TRP A 45 9.08 -4.97 -1.07
C TRP A 45 9.92 -5.47 0.10
N GLY A 46 10.31 -6.73 0.05
CA GLY A 46 11.31 -7.27 0.97
C GLY A 46 12.63 -6.48 0.85
N GLU A 47 13.29 -6.24 1.97
CA GLU A 47 14.61 -5.58 2.05
C GLU A 47 14.68 -4.14 1.49
N TYR A 48 13.53 -3.48 1.31
CA TYR A 48 13.49 -2.08 0.85
C TYR A 48 13.63 -1.06 1.98
N ILE A 49 13.50 -1.48 3.22
CA ILE A 49 13.70 -0.66 4.41
C ILE A 49 14.45 -1.44 5.47
N ASP A 50 15.31 -0.78 6.19
CA ASP A 50 15.88 -1.30 7.42
C ASP A 50 14.82 -1.27 8.52
N GLU A 51 14.51 -2.42 9.11
CA GLU A 51 13.49 -2.54 10.14
C GLU A 51 13.76 -1.66 11.37
N ASP A 52 15.02 -1.38 11.68
CA ASP A 52 15.38 -0.46 12.75
C ASP A 52 14.84 0.96 12.53
N LEU A 53 14.66 1.37 11.27
CA LEU A 53 14.04 2.65 10.92
C LEU A 53 12.55 2.67 11.23
N ILE A 54 11.87 1.54 11.12
CA ILE A 54 10.46 1.41 11.50
C ILE A 54 10.32 1.60 13.01
N TYR A 55 11.13 0.91 13.81
CA TYR A 55 11.12 1.07 15.26
C TYR A 55 11.44 2.50 15.69
N LYS A 56 12.44 3.11 15.04
CA LYS A 56 12.80 4.51 15.29
C LYS A 56 11.65 5.47 15.00
N PHE A 57 10.97 5.28 13.86
CA PHE A 57 9.79 6.09 13.50
C PHE A 57 8.67 5.93 14.54
N GLU A 58 8.41 4.71 14.98
CA GLU A 58 7.40 4.44 16.02
C GLU A 58 7.74 5.13 17.34
N ASP A 59 9.01 5.08 17.75
CA ASP A 59 9.47 5.71 19.01
C ASP A 59 9.41 7.23 18.93
N GLU A 60 9.77 7.83 17.79
CA GLU A 60 9.78 9.30 17.60
C GLU A 60 8.37 9.87 17.44
N THR A 61 7.44 9.13 16.84
CA THR A 61 6.12 9.66 16.47
C THR A 61 4.97 9.15 17.31
N GLY A 62 5.15 8.01 17.98
CA GLY A 62 4.08 7.26 18.64
C GLY A 62 3.06 6.64 17.68
N ILE A 63 3.39 6.58 16.37
CA ILE A 63 2.56 5.95 15.33
C ILE A 63 3.07 4.53 15.13
N LYS A 64 2.17 3.54 15.21
CA LYS A 64 2.50 2.16 14.90
C LYS A 64 2.52 1.93 13.40
N VAL A 65 3.46 1.11 12.92
CA VAL A 65 3.59 0.75 11.52
C VAL A 65 3.26 -0.73 11.33
N ASN A 66 2.22 -1.01 10.54
CA ASN A 66 1.96 -2.34 10.03
C ASN A 66 2.66 -2.46 8.67
N TYR A 67 3.84 -3.02 8.67
CA TYR A 67 4.63 -3.19 7.44
C TYR A 67 4.36 -4.56 6.83
N GLN A 68 3.95 -4.58 5.58
CA GLN A 68 3.73 -5.78 4.78
C GLN A 68 4.58 -5.75 3.51
N THR A 69 4.94 -6.91 3.01
CA THR A 69 5.67 -7.05 1.76
C THR A 69 4.80 -7.72 0.70
N ALA A 70 4.85 -7.21 -0.52
CA ALA A 70 4.25 -7.84 -1.68
C ALA A 70 5.32 -8.59 -2.48
N GLU A 71 4.91 -9.66 -3.16
CA GLU A 71 5.82 -10.45 -4.01
C GLU A 71 5.99 -9.86 -5.41
N SER A 72 4.98 -9.11 -5.88
CA SER A 72 5.00 -8.45 -7.19
C SER A 72 4.03 -7.25 -7.23
N ASN A 73 4.19 -6.39 -8.22
CA ASN A 73 3.25 -5.29 -8.48
C ASN A 73 1.83 -5.80 -8.75
N GLU A 74 1.69 -6.93 -9.43
CA GLU A 74 0.42 -7.57 -9.76
C GLU A 74 -0.27 -8.12 -8.51
N ALA A 75 0.50 -8.69 -7.57
CA ALA A 75 -0.01 -9.14 -6.28
C ALA A 75 -0.51 -7.95 -5.45
N LEU A 76 0.28 -6.89 -5.34
CA LEU A 76 -0.12 -5.63 -4.68
C LEU A 76 -1.40 -5.05 -5.32
N TYR A 77 -1.44 -4.95 -6.65
CA TYR A 77 -2.61 -4.46 -7.36
C TYR A 77 -3.86 -5.29 -7.07
N SER A 78 -3.73 -6.61 -7.03
CA SER A 78 -4.84 -7.51 -6.72
C SER A 78 -5.37 -7.31 -5.31
N LEU A 79 -4.51 -7.09 -4.32
CA LEU A 79 -4.89 -6.77 -2.94
C LEU A 79 -5.68 -5.45 -2.88
N LEU A 80 -5.20 -4.42 -3.57
CA LEU A 80 -5.86 -3.11 -3.62
C LEU A 80 -7.23 -3.22 -4.31
N LYS A 81 -7.32 -3.93 -5.43
CA LYS A 81 -8.56 -4.08 -6.22
C LYS A 81 -9.66 -4.83 -5.49
N THR A 82 -9.29 -5.83 -4.69
CA THR A 82 -10.25 -6.63 -3.93
C THR A 82 -10.65 -5.99 -2.60
N GLY A 83 -9.98 -4.89 -2.21
CA GLY A 83 -10.14 -4.29 -0.89
C GLY A 83 -9.62 -5.18 0.25
N ALA A 84 -8.80 -6.19 -0.08
CA ALA A 84 -8.16 -7.05 0.90
C ALA A 84 -6.95 -6.39 1.60
N GLY A 85 -6.44 -5.30 1.01
CA GLY A 85 -5.37 -4.48 1.57
C GLY A 85 -5.88 -3.09 1.87
N ASP A 86 -5.87 -2.70 3.14
CA ASP A 86 -6.17 -1.34 3.59
C ASP A 86 -4.84 -0.66 3.90
N TYR A 87 -4.22 -0.10 2.86
CA TYR A 87 -2.90 0.51 2.95
C TYR A 87 -3.00 2.04 2.87
N ASP A 88 -2.28 2.70 3.77
CA ASP A 88 -2.09 4.15 3.76
C ASP A 88 -0.94 4.56 2.84
N VAL A 89 0.08 3.69 2.73
CA VAL A 89 1.27 3.92 1.90
C VAL A 89 1.62 2.63 1.15
N ILE A 90 1.88 2.77 -0.15
CA ILE A 90 2.35 1.68 -1.01
C ILE A 90 3.59 2.11 -1.79
N VAL A 91 4.47 1.17 -2.12
CA VAL A 91 5.73 1.44 -2.86
C VAL A 91 5.77 0.58 -4.14
N PRO A 92 4.94 0.87 -5.15
CA PRO A 92 4.96 0.15 -6.42
C PRO A 92 6.00 0.71 -7.40
N SER A 93 6.23 0.00 -8.50
CA SER A 93 7.01 0.48 -9.62
C SER A 93 6.23 1.51 -10.47
N ASP A 94 6.94 2.30 -11.25
CA ASP A 94 6.43 3.39 -12.09
C ASP A 94 5.24 3.00 -12.99
N TYR A 95 5.33 1.88 -13.71
CA TYR A 95 4.26 1.40 -14.58
C TYR A 95 2.98 1.06 -13.81
N MET A 96 3.12 0.56 -12.58
CA MET A 96 1.99 0.27 -11.73
C MET A 96 1.40 1.55 -11.13
N ILE A 97 2.24 2.55 -10.82
CA ILE A 97 1.78 3.88 -10.41
C ILE A 97 0.92 4.49 -11.52
N ALA A 98 1.40 4.48 -12.78
CA ALA A 98 0.61 4.97 -13.92
C ALA A 98 -0.77 4.34 -13.97
N ARG A 99 -0.83 3.02 -13.82
CA ARG A 99 -2.10 2.28 -13.81
C ARG A 99 -3.02 2.67 -12.65
N LEU A 100 -2.47 2.79 -11.45
CA LEU A 100 -3.24 3.16 -10.26
C LEU A 100 -3.79 4.59 -10.36
N ILE A 101 -3.05 5.50 -10.99
CA ILE A 101 -3.50 6.88 -11.30
C ILE A 101 -4.66 6.84 -12.30
N ASP A 102 -4.50 6.12 -13.42
CA ASP A 102 -5.52 5.99 -14.46
C ASP A 102 -6.84 5.39 -13.91
N GLU A 103 -6.73 4.50 -12.94
CA GLU A 103 -7.88 3.88 -12.28
C GLU A 103 -8.42 4.70 -11.08
N GLY A 104 -7.82 5.86 -10.76
CA GLY A 104 -8.27 6.73 -9.67
C GLY A 104 -8.12 6.11 -8.27
N MET A 105 -7.12 5.27 -8.07
CA MET A 105 -6.91 4.51 -6.83
C MET A 105 -5.95 5.19 -5.85
N LEU A 106 -5.32 6.29 -6.23
CA LEU A 106 -4.38 7.02 -5.39
C LEU A 106 -4.98 8.34 -4.89
N ALA A 107 -4.63 8.72 -3.66
CA ALA A 107 -5.00 9.99 -3.09
C ALA A 107 -3.95 11.07 -3.43
N ASP A 108 -4.40 12.32 -3.54
CA ASP A 108 -3.52 13.46 -3.72
C ASP A 108 -2.62 13.65 -2.49
N LEU A 109 -1.33 13.95 -2.72
CA LEU A 109 -0.38 14.26 -1.67
C LEU A 109 -0.49 15.73 -1.25
N ASN A 110 -0.40 15.98 0.06
CA ASN A 110 -0.22 17.32 0.60
C ASN A 110 1.27 17.54 0.93
N TYR A 111 1.97 18.26 0.07
CA TYR A 111 3.40 18.52 0.20
C TYR A 111 3.76 19.44 1.36
N ASP A 112 2.83 20.22 1.90
CA ASP A 112 3.05 20.99 3.14
C ASP A 112 3.42 20.07 4.31
N ASN A 113 2.98 18.83 4.25
CA ASN A 113 3.29 17.79 5.25
C ASN A 113 4.54 16.98 4.91
N ILE A 114 5.19 17.23 3.76
CA ILE A 114 6.34 16.47 3.26
C ILE A 114 7.52 17.42 2.98
N PRO A 115 8.04 18.15 3.97
CA PRO A 115 9.07 19.18 3.73
C PRO A 115 10.38 18.60 3.18
N ASN A 116 10.65 17.32 3.45
CA ASN A 116 11.85 16.65 2.92
C ASN A 116 11.80 16.38 1.42
N TYR A 117 10.64 16.57 0.75
CA TYR A 117 10.53 16.43 -0.70
C TYR A 117 11.49 17.38 -1.44
N GLU A 118 11.79 18.56 -0.90
CA GLU A 118 12.75 19.50 -1.46
C GLU A 118 14.17 18.94 -1.58
N LYS A 119 14.51 17.93 -0.75
CA LYS A 119 15.83 17.27 -0.77
C LYS A 119 15.98 16.25 -1.91
N ILE A 120 14.90 15.90 -2.59
CA ILE A 120 14.92 14.97 -3.73
C ILE A 120 15.47 15.72 -4.95
N GLY A 121 16.43 15.09 -5.64
CA GLY A 121 17.02 15.66 -6.87
C GLY A 121 15.97 15.86 -7.97
N GLU A 122 16.06 16.98 -8.68
CA GLU A 122 15.08 17.39 -9.70
C GLU A 122 14.92 16.34 -10.83
N GLN A 123 15.98 15.58 -11.12
CA GLN A 123 15.95 14.52 -12.14
C GLN A 123 15.02 13.35 -11.80
N TYR A 124 14.57 13.25 -10.57
CA TYR A 124 13.66 12.20 -10.11
C TYR A 124 12.22 12.71 -9.91
N LYS A 125 11.99 13.99 -10.17
CA LYS A 125 10.67 14.62 -10.06
C LYS A 125 10.02 14.73 -11.43
N SER A 126 8.71 14.92 -11.47
CA SER A 126 7.91 15.17 -12.68
C SER A 126 8.14 14.13 -13.77
N LEU A 127 8.23 12.86 -13.37
CA LEU A 127 8.39 11.75 -14.28
C LEU A 127 7.09 11.49 -15.04
N SER A 128 7.18 10.85 -16.20
CA SER A 128 6.06 10.68 -17.15
C SER A 128 4.82 10.00 -16.55
N PHE A 129 4.97 9.19 -15.52
CA PHE A 129 3.86 8.50 -14.86
C PHE A 129 3.12 9.38 -13.84
N ASP A 130 3.75 10.45 -13.33
CA ASP A 130 3.13 11.45 -12.44
C ASP A 130 3.79 12.83 -12.67
N PRO A 131 3.52 13.47 -13.82
CA PRO A 131 4.25 14.68 -14.24
C PRO A 131 4.01 15.90 -13.35
N GLU A 132 2.92 15.90 -12.59
CA GLU A 132 2.61 16.96 -11.64
C GLU A 132 3.07 16.64 -10.22
N ASN A 133 3.67 15.46 -10.00
CA ASN A 133 4.01 14.91 -8.68
C ASN A 133 2.83 14.95 -7.70
N LYS A 134 1.65 14.66 -8.20
CA LYS A 134 0.42 14.80 -7.43
C LYS A 134 0.21 13.64 -6.45
N TYR A 135 0.70 12.45 -6.81
CA TYR A 135 0.40 11.20 -6.14
C TYR A 135 1.61 10.52 -5.52
N THR A 136 2.83 10.90 -5.93
CA THR A 136 4.02 10.12 -5.62
C THR A 136 5.19 10.93 -5.08
N VAL A 137 5.95 10.28 -4.20
CA VAL A 137 7.28 10.72 -3.78
C VAL A 137 8.29 9.65 -4.21
N PRO A 138 9.33 10.00 -4.99
CA PRO A 138 10.37 9.04 -5.38
C PRO A 138 11.07 8.46 -4.15
N TYR A 139 11.14 7.13 -4.09
CA TYR A 139 11.79 6.41 -2.99
C TYR A 139 13.16 5.88 -3.41
N THR A 140 13.20 5.13 -4.50
CA THR A 140 14.43 4.56 -5.04
C THR A 140 14.36 4.45 -6.56
N TRP A 141 15.51 4.34 -7.20
CA TRP A 141 15.62 4.10 -8.63
C TRP A 141 16.73 3.08 -8.88
N GLY A 142 16.70 2.46 -10.04
CA GLY A 142 17.71 1.51 -10.45
C GLY A 142 17.82 1.43 -11.97
N THR A 143 18.87 0.77 -12.42
CA THR A 143 19.08 0.43 -13.83
C THR A 143 19.00 -1.07 -14.01
N LEU A 144 18.44 -1.50 -15.13
CA LEU A 144 18.50 -2.87 -15.59
C LEU A 144 19.66 -3.04 -16.55
N GLY A 145 20.33 -4.18 -16.49
CA GLY A 145 21.43 -4.50 -17.37
C GLY A 145 21.56 -6.01 -17.61
N ILE A 146 22.28 -6.38 -18.65
CA ILE A 146 22.60 -7.79 -18.94
C ILE A 146 23.87 -8.14 -18.17
N ILE A 147 23.80 -9.18 -17.37
CA ILE A 147 24.96 -9.84 -16.75
C ILE A 147 25.20 -11.13 -17.50
N TYR A 148 26.39 -11.31 -18.03
CA TYR A 148 26.75 -12.51 -18.77
C TYR A 148 28.11 -13.07 -18.35
N ASN A 149 28.29 -14.37 -18.53
CA ASN A 149 29.58 -15.03 -18.29
C ASN A 149 30.46 -14.93 -19.54
N SER A 150 31.47 -14.07 -19.50
CA SER A 150 32.39 -13.83 -20.61
C SER A 150 33.24 -15.04 -21.04
N THR A 151 33.23 -16.14 -20.27
CA THR A 151 33.90 -17.40 -20.67
C THR A 151 32.98 -18.33 -21.47
N MET A 152 31.68 -18.00 -21.55
CA MET A 152 30.66 -18.81 -22.24
C MET A 152 30.03 -18.09 -23.43
N VAL A 153 30.27 -16.80 -23.55
CA VAL A 153 29.74 -15.95 -24.63
C VAL A 153 30.92 -15.30 -25.35
N ASP A 154 31.00 -15.53 -26.66
CA ASP A 154 32.04 -14.94 -27.50
C ASP A 154 31.68 -13.50 -27.86
N GLY A 155 32.60 -12.56 -27.60
CA GLY A 155 32.46 -11.14 -27.91
C GLY A 155 31.79 -10.34 -26.77
N ASP A 156 31.68 -9.03 -27.04
CA ASP A 156 31.07 -8.09 -26.10
C ASP A 156 29.57 -8.02 -26.32
N ILE A 157 28.80 -7.98 -25.22
CA ILE A 157 27.37 -7.74 -25.26
C ILE A 157 27.16 -6.24 -25.05
N ASP A 158 26.77 -5.54 -26.11
CA ASP A 158 26.57 -4.08 -26.14
C ASP A 158 25.13 -3.65 -26.45
N SER A 159 24.24 -4.62 -26.65
CA SER A 159 22.84 -4.42 -27.00
C SER A 159 21.92 -5.42 -26.30
N TRP A 160 20.68 -5.01 -26.04
CA TRP A 160 19.61 -5.89 -25.59
C TRP A 160 19.23 -6.96 -26.62
N ASP A 161 19.55 -6.76 -27.89
CA ASP A 161 19.30 -7.72 -28.96
C ASP A 161 19.98 -9.08 -28.69
N ALA A 162 21.10 -9.05 -27.97
CA ALA A 162 21.80 -10.27 -27.57
C ALA A 162 20.94 -11.26 -26.76
N MET A 163 19.85 -10.81 -26.13
CA MET A 163 18.91 -11.70 -25.44
C MET A 163 17.91 -12.39 -26.39
N PHE A 164 17.79 -11.94 -27.63
CA PHE A 164 16.81 -12.41 -28.59
C PHE A 164 17.46 -13.05 -29.82
N ASP A 165 18.77 -12.88 -30.00
CA ASP A 165 19.51 -13.48 -31.10
C ASP A 165 19.73 -14.96 -30.82
N GLU A 166 19.16 -15.81 -31.68
CA GLU A 166 19.49 -17.24 -31.76
C GLU A 166 20.89 -17.39 -32.41
N LYS A 167 21.92 -17.66 -31.62
CA LYS A 167 23.24 -18.04 -32.09
C LYS A 167 23.53 -19.48 -31.80
#